data_3da0efa4fd8147c6a054524d67eabd5d
#
_entry.id   3da0efa4fd8147c6a054524d67eabd5d
#
_cell.length_a   1.000
_cell.length_b   1.000
_cell.length_c   1.000
_cell.angle_alpha   90.00
_cell.angle_beta   90.00
_cell.angle_gamma   90.00
#
_symmetry.space_group_name_H-M   'P 1'
#
loop_
_entity.id
_entity.type
_entity.pdbx_description
1 polymer ?
#
loop_
_entity_poly.entity_id
_entity_poly.type
_entity_poly.pdbx_seq_one_letter_code
_entity_poly.pdbx_strand_id
1 'polypeptide(L)'
;MLGLGVVALAAVALSQDLNVRVPSAAVAGESISIGTTGSGSATFYLIGPTVSLKHDVQLGSEIVVPSKQTEIAGQYKAVVCVDHCQSADFYVAPAKPASLTFLVHPSRVPVGQNDVISGVALAFDEFGNLIFEPSTVDFQLAAKGSALTTRSVQTQNAIAWLRAPSGKAAGALQVTASLHDVSARRVVQQVASDPCNLRIKGQRTPKGVLVETEPIRDCAGNPVPDGTVVTFTAKNGNEISTVDAPVKQDVARAQIQAKGTLVVSAASGVVMGNELRLEAQ
;
A
#
# COMPACT_ATOMS: atom_id res chain seq x y z
N MET A 1 5.00 35.72 93.45
CA MET A 1 4.52 35.94 92.08
C MET A 1 5.21 34.91 91.21
N LEU A 2 4.48 33.84 90.88
CA LEU A 2 4.97 32.80 89.91
C LEU A 2 4.46 33.16 88.50
N GLY A 3 5.41 33.40 87.61
CA GLY A 3 5.07 33.63 86.16
C GLY A 3 5.00 32.27 85.41
N LEU A 4 3.82 31.95 84.90
CA LEU A 4 3.64 30.80 84.02
C LEU A 4 4.05 31.21 82.58
N GLY A 5 5.14 30.63 82.11
CA GLY A 5 5.58 30.76 80.70
C GLY A 5 4.80 29.77 79.83
N VAL A 6 4.02 30.27 78.88
CA VAL A 6 3.37 29.46 77.88
C VAL A 6 4.38 29.24 76.75
N VAL A 7 4.78 28.00 76.53
CA VAL A 7 5.61 27.58 75.36
C VAL A 7 4.61 27.25 74.23
N ALA A 8 4.57 28.12 73.22
CA ALA A 8 3.87 27.86 71.97
C ALA A 8 4.71 26.93 71.10
N LEU A 9 4.32 25.65 70.95
CA LEU A 9 4.87 24.75 69.92
C LEU A 9 4.32 25.16 68.54
N ALA A 10 5.16 25.76 67.70
CA ALA A 10 4.87 25.95 66.29
C ALA A 10 5.02 24.61 65.59
N ALA A 11 3.94 24.02 65.15
CA ALA A 11 3.95 22.88 64.23
C ALA A 11 4.47 23.34 62.89
N VAL A 12 5.70 22.98 62.53
CA VAL A 12 6.21 23.17 61.16
C VAL A 12 5.51 22.09 60.31
N ALA A 13 4.53 22.54 59.50
CA ALA A 13 3.97 21.69 58.43
C ALA A 13 5.07 21.43 57.40
N LEU A 14 5.66 20.26 57.42
CA LEU A 14 6.52 19.78 56.35
C LEU A 14 5.64 19.61 55.11
N SER A 15 5.72 20.56 54.18
CA SER A 15 5.12 20.38 52.84
C SER A 15 5.82 19.18 52.20
N GLN A 16 5.12 18.08 52.06
CA GLN A 16 5.63 16.89 51.36
C GLN A 16 5.71 17.24 49.89
N ASP A 17 6.92 17.23 49.29
CA ASP A 17 7.10 17.43 47.86
C ASP A 17 6.49 16.23 47.12
N LEU A 18 5.28 16.45 46.58
CA LEU A 18 4.63 15.49 45.70
C LEU A 18 5.37 15.46 44.36
N ASN A 19 5.87 14.30 43.99
CA ASN A 19 6.48 14.07 42.66
C ASN A 19 5.87 12.83 42.02
N VAL A 20 5.64 12.91 40.71
CA VAL A 20 5.08 11.83 39.87
C VAL A 20 6.17 11.34 38.93
N ARG A 21 6.51 10.07 39.02
CA ARG A 21 7.50 9.40 38.15
C ARG A 21 6.80 8.42 37.23
N VAL A 22 6.97 8.61 35.95
CA VAL A 22 6.43 7.75 34.87
C VAL A 22 7.56 6.90 34.28
N PRO A 23 7.25 5.78 33.61
CA PRO A 23 8.25 4.96 32.95
C PRO A 23 8.90 5.74 31.79
N SER A 24 10.21 5.51 31.60
CA SER A 24 10.96 6.08 30.46
C SER A 24 10.59 5.42 29.11
N ALA A 25 10.04 4.20 29.15
CA ALA A 25 9.55 3.45 28.02
C ALA A 25 8.30 2.68 28.46
N ALA A 26 7.25 2.74 27.65
CA ALA A 26 6.03 1.98 27.81
C ALA A 26 5.61 1.43 26.44
N VAL A 27 5.04 0.22 26.43
CA VAL A 27 4.61 -0.48 25.22
C VAL A 27 3.13 -0.79 25.33
N ALA A 28 2.41 -0.68 24.23
CA ALA A 28 0.98 -0.96 24.17
C ALA A 28 0.67 -2.39 24.63
N GLY A 29 -0.36 -2.51 25.48
CA GLY A 29 -0.77 -3.80 26.04
C GLY A 29 0.08 -4.30 27.22
N GLU A 30 1.06 -3.54 27.68
CA GLU A 30 1.79 -3.85 28.91
C GLU A 30 1.26 -3.02 30.08
N SER A 31 1.24 -3.62 31.29
CA SER A 31 0.96 -2.87 32.52
C SER A 31 2.13 -1.95 32.83
N ILE A 32 1.82 -0.74 33.26
CA ILE A 32 2.83 0.26 33.64
C ILE A 32 2.70 0.63 35.09
N SER A 33 3.84 0.99 35.71
CA SER A 33 3.93 1.45 37.06
C SER A 33 4.27 2.93 37.11
N ILE A 34 3.52 3.68 37.91
CA ILE A 34 3.73 5.11 38.15
C ILE A 34 4.11 5.29 39.62
N GLY A 35 5.30 5.81 39.85
CA GLY A 35 5.79 6.08 41.18
C GLY A 35 5.32 7.45 41.70
N THR A 36 5.02 7.52 43.01
CA THR A 36 4.72 8.80 43.68
C THR A 36 5.59 8.95 44.93
N THR A 37 5.88 10.19 45.32
CA THR A 37 6.49 10.53 46.60
C THR A 37 5.45 11.10 47.55
N GLY A 38 5.71 11.07 48.85
CA GLY A 38 4.79 11.58 49.87
C GLY A 38 4.10 10.47 50.64
N SER A 39 3.09 10.82 51.44
CA SER A 39 2.27 9.89 52.23
C SER A 39 0.84 10.40 52.32
N GLY A 40 -0.12 9.50 52.57
CA GLY A 40 -1.53 9.80 52.67
C GLY A 40 -2.29 9.51 51.34
N SER A 41 -3.57 9.82 51.36
CA SER A 41 -4.47 9.59 50.22
C SER A 41 -4.37 10.71 49.19
N ALA A 42 -4.42 10.36 47.90
CA ALA A 42 -4.46 11.27 46.78
C ALA A 42 -5.43 10.78 45.71
N THR A 43 -5.85 11.65 44.84
CA THR A 43 -6.64 11.27 43.63
C THR A 43 -5.70 11.19 42.46
N PHE A 44 -5.69 10.04 41.79
CA PHE A 44 -4.94 9.78 40.56
C PHE A 44 -5.85 9.90 39.35
N TYR A 45 -5.34 10.54 38.29
CA TYR A 45 -5.95 10.56 36.96
C TYR A 45 -4.94 10.03 35.93
N LEU A 46 -5.41 9.19 35.02
CA LEU A 46 -4.73 8.84 33.81
C LEU A 46 -5.52 9.33 32.61
N ILE A 47 -4.89 10.13 31.77
CA ILE A 47 -5.47 10.69 30.55
C ILE A 47 -4.62 10.18 29.39
N GLY A 48 -5.25 9.52 28.41
CA GLY A 48 -4.62 8.99 27.21
C GLY A 48 -5.50 9.18 25.99
N PRO A 49 -5.11 8.68 24.82
CA PRO A 49 -5.86 8.92 23.57
C PRO A 49 -7.33 8.47 23.62
N THR A 50 -7.61 7.39 24.32
CA THR A 50 -8.97 6.79 24.44
C THR A 50 -9.35 6.52 25.89
N VAL A 51 -8.52 6.89 26.86
CA VAL A 51 -8.74 6.57 28.28
C VAL A 51 -8.76 7.84 29.12
N SER A 52 -9.69 7.87 30.07
CA SER A 52 -9.73 8.83 31.18
C SER A 52 -10.15 8.07 32.43
N LEU A 53 -9.21 7.88 33.34
CA LEU A 53 -9.41 7.18 34.61
C LEU A 53 -9.31 8.15 35.76
N LYS A 54 -10.07 7.85 36.83
CA LYS A 54 -9.95 8.51 38.13
C LYS A 54 -10.10 7.45 39.21
N HIS A 55 -9.17 7.40 40.17
CA HIS A 55 -9.31 6.59 41.38
C HIS A 55 -8.45 7.14 42.51
N ASP A 56 -8.76 6.76 43.72
CA ASP A 56 -7.99 7.15 44.92
C ASP A 56 -6.80 6.21 45.07
N VAL A 57 -5.65 6.79 45.48
CA VAL A 57 -4.38 6.08 45.64
C VAL A 57 -3.71 6.49 46.97
N GLN A 58 -2.74 5.67 47.40
CA GLN A 58 -1.87 6.01 48.53
C GLN A 58 -0.53 6.51 47.98
N LEU A 59 -0.12 7.70 48.39
CA LEU A 59 1.19 8.24 48.05
C LEU A 59 2.32 7.40 48.64
N GLY A 60 3.47 7.38 47.97
CA GLY A 60 4.62 6.56 48.31
C GLY A 60 4.50 5.09 47.88
N SER A 61 3.34 4.69 47.38
CA SER A 61 3.14 3.39 46.76
C SER A 61 3.19 3.49 45.25
N GLU A 62 3.45 2.38 44.58
CA GLU A 62 3.42 2.26 43.13
C GLU A 62 1.97 2.17 42.64
N ILE A 63 1.60 3.01 41.69
CA ILE A 63 0.29 2.99 41.05
C ILE A 63 0.39 2.14 39.77
N VAL A 64 -0.21 0.95 39.82
CA VAL A 64 -0.22 0.05 38.65
C VAL A 64 -1.40 0.37 37.75
N VAL A 65 -1.08 0.75 36.50
CA VAL A 65 -2.05 0.90 35.43
C VAL A 65 -2.15 -0.43 34.66
N PRO A 66 -3.33 -1.08 34.63
CA PRO A 66 -3.49 -2.34 33.93
C PRO A 66 -3.25 -2.22 32.43
N SER A 67 -2.76 -3.29 31.79
CA SER A 67 -2.44 -3.37 30.36
C SER A 67 -3.61 -2.94 29.45
N LYS A 68 -4.84 -3.24 29.84
CA LYS A 68 -6.05 -2.85 29.10
C LYS A 68 -6.21 -1.33 28.93
N GLN A 69 -5.60 -0.54 29.80
CA GLN A 69 -5.70 0.92 29.75
C GLN A 69 -4.61 1.57 28.89
N THR A 70 -3.64 0.75 28.44
CA THR A 70 -2.47 1.16 27.66
C THR A 70 -2.41 0.47 26.29
N GLU A 71 -3.51 -0.12 25.81
CA GLU A 71 -3.56 -0.80 24.50
C GLU A 71 -3.37 0.18 23.32
N ILE A 72 -3.75 1.45 23.49
CA ILE A 72 -3.62 2.45 22.42
C ILE A 72 -2.32 3.22 22.59
N ALA A 73 -1.49 3.18 21.55
CA ALA A 73 -0.24 3.94 21.50
C ALA A 73 -0.50 5.45 21.42
N GLY A 74 0.36 6.24 22.06
CA GLY A 74 0.25 7.70 22.04
C GLY A 74 0.71 8.37 23.32
N GLN A 75 0.40 9.65 23.45
CA GLN A 75 0.74 10.44 24.63
C GLN A 75 -0.25 10.17 25.77
N TYR A 76 0.31 9.95 26.94
CA TYR A 76 -0.42 9.79 28.19
C TYR A 76 0.06 10.83 29.22
N LYS A 77 -0.85 11.22 30.10
CA LYS A 77 -0.59 12.12 31.21
C LYS A 77 -1.07 11.45 32.50
N ALA A 78 -0.16 11.27 33.44
CA ALA A 78 -0.44 10.89 34.82
C ALA A 78 -0.56 12.16 35.68
N VAL A 79 -1.66 12.32 36.40
CA VAL A 79 -1.90 13.46 37.30
C VAL A 79 -2.24 12.93 38.70
N VAL A 80 -1.58 13.45 39.72
CA VAL A 80 -1.85 13.12 41.11
C VAL A 80 -2.17 14.39 41.87
N CYS A 81 -3.30 14.42 42.57
CA CYS A 81 -3.79 15.58 43.30
C CYS A 81 -4.00 15.27 44.77
N VAL A 82 -3.52 16.16 45.62
CA VAL A 82 -3.88 16.29 47.05
C VAL A 82 -4.52 17.66 47.20
N ASP A 83 -3.81 18.66 47.75
CA ASP A 83 -4.24 20.06 47.78
C ASP A 83 -3.91 20.79 46.47
N HIS A 84 -2.92 20.34 45.77
CA HIS A 84 -2.48 20.74 44.43
C HIS A 84 -2.18 19.50 43.58
N CYS A 85 -2.15 19.68 42.26
CA CYS A 85 -1.89 18.57 41.32
C CYS A 85 -0.46 18.66 40.78
N GLN A 86 0.17 17.49 40.66
CA GLN A 86 1.40 17.27 39.91
C GLN A 86 1.13 16.33 38.75
N SER A 87 1.80 16.54 37.64
CA SER A 87 1.61 15.69 36.46
C SER A 87 2.93 15.35 35.76
N ALA A 88 2.93 14.21 35.12
CA ALA A 88 4.02 13.77 34.24
C ALA A 88 3.45 13.18 32.95
N ASP A 89 4.08 13.52 31.84
CA ASP A 89 3.73 13.01 30.51
C ASP A 89 4.64 11.83 30.16
N PHE A 90 4.09 10.83 29.47
CA PHE A 90 4.84 9.69 28.94
C PHE A 90 4.22 9.22 27.62
N TYR A 91 4.99 8.47 26.86
CA TYR A 91 4.55 7.92 25.58
C TYR A 91 4.45 6.40 25.66
N VAL A 92 3.33 5.85 25.21
CA VAL A 92 3.13 4.42 25.01
C VAL A 92 3.42 4.13 23.54
N ALA A 93 4.48 3.39 23.28
CA ALA A 93 4.86 2.96 21.93
C ALA A 93 3.96 1.82 21.45
N PRO A 94 3.75 1.65 20.13
CA PRO A 94 3.11 0.45 19.59
C PRO A 94 3.85 -0.82 20.05
N ALA A 95 3.13 -1.94 20.16
CA ALA A 95 3.73 -3.25 20.36
C ALA A 95 4.37 -3.75 19.05
N LYS A 96 4.92 -4.97 19.09
CA LYS A 96 5.51 -5.58 17.88
C LYS A 96 4.50 -5.72 16.73
N PRO A 97 4.94 -5.69 15.45
CA PRO A 97 4.06 -5.90 14.31
C PRO A 97 3.28 -7.23 14.42
N ALA A 98 1.96 -7.15 14.27
CA ALA A 98 1.04 -8.29 14.26
C ALA A 98 0.28 -8.42 12.93
N SER A 99 0.21 -7.33 12.14
CA SER A 99 -0.45 -7.35 10.84
C SER A 99 0.15 -6.33 9.88
N LEU A 100 -0.04 -6.59 8.56
CA LEU A 100 0.31 -5.68 7.48
C LEU A 100 -0.93 -5.36 6.65
N THR A 101 -1.22 -4.07 6.49
CA THR A 101 -2.10 -3.59 5.42
C THR A 101 -1.25 -3.31 4.20
N PHE A 102 -1.55 -3.98 3.09
CA PHE A 102 -0.82 -3.83 1.84
C PHE A 102 -1.77 -3.52 0.69
N LEU A 103 -1.53 -2.42 -0.01
CA LEU A 103 -2.27 -1.98 -1.18
C LEU A 103 -1.33 -1.98 -2.39
N VAL A 104 -1.84 -2.44 -3.54
CA VAL A 104 -1.10 -2.40 -4.81
C VAL A 104 -2.00 -1.84 -5.90
N HIS A 105 -1.46 -0.91 -6.67
CA HIS A 105 -2.17 -0.26 -7.76
C HIS A 105 -1.24 -0.03 -8.96
N PRO A 106 -1.75 -0.11 -10.18
CA PRO A 106 -3.07 -0.59 -10.57
C PRO A 106 -3.17 -2.14 -10.50
N SER A 107 -4.39 -2.67 -10.47
CA SER A 107 -4.61 -4.13 -10.44
C SER A 107 -4.33 -4.81 -11.80
N ARG A 108 -4.20 -4.03 -12.87
CA ARG A 108 -3.92 -4.50 -14.23
C ARG A 108 -2.92 -3.54 -14.90
N VAL A 109 -1.86 -4.10 -15.50
CA VAL A 109 -0.78 -3.33 -16.16
C VAL A 109 -0.35 -3.99 -17.48
N PRO A 110 0.06 -3.21 -18.49
CA PRO A 110 0.74 -3.77 -19.65
C PRO A 110 2.12 -4.31 -19.26
N VAL A 111 2.59 -5.35 -19.96
CA VAL A 111 3.94 -5.88 -19.77
C VAL A 111 5.01 -4.93 -20.30
N GLY A 112 6.24 -5.07 -19.79
CA GLY A 112 7.41 -4.33 -20.28
C GLY A 112 7.42 -2.84 -19.94
N GLN A 113 6.63 -2.40 -18.95
CA GLN A 113 6.58 -1.01 -18.51
C GLN A 113 7.41 -0.80 -17.23
N ASN A 114 8.15 0.31 -17.18
CA ASN A 114 8.92 0.70 -15.99
C ASN A 114 8.03 1.41 -14.98
N ASP A 115 8.28 1.19 -13.69
CA ASP A 115 7.67 1.89 -12.55
C ASP A 115 6.14 1.99 -12.56
N VAL A 116 5.47 1.04 -13.21
CA VAL A 116 4.03 1.05 -13.44
C VAL A 116 3.24 0.47 -12.25
N ILE A 117 3.90 -0.31 -11.40
CA ILE A 117 3.28 -0.92 -10.22
C ILE A 117 3.71 -0.12 -8.99
N SER A 118 2.72 0.35 -8.23
CA SER A 118 2.93 1.02 -6.95
C SER A 118 2.34 0.20 -5.82
N GLY A 119 3.11 -0.02 -4.76
CA GLY A 119 2.66 -0.73 -3.57
C GLY A 119 2.91 0.08 -2.31
N VAL A 120 1.95 0.07 -1.37
CA VAL A 120 2.06 0.73 -0.07
C VAL A 120 1.77 -0.27 1.02
N ALA A 121 2.71 -0.42 1.96
CA ALA A 121 2.55 -1.27 3.13
C ALA A 121 2.61 -0.44 4.42
N LEU A 122 1.69 -0.74 5.35
CA LEU A 122 1.61 -0.18 6.69
C LEU A 122 1.56 -1.34 7.68
N ALA A 123 2.33 -1.24 8.75
CA ALA A 123 2.36 -2.25 9.79
C ALA A 123 1.57 -1.80 11.02
N PHE A 124 0.85 -2.74 11.63
CA PHE A 124 0.07 -2.51 12.84
C PHE A 124 0.40 -3.58 13.88
N ASP A 125 0.34 -3.21 15.15
CA ASP A 125 0.37 -4.15 16.24
C ASP A 125 -0.97 -4.90 16.42
N GLU A 126 -1.08 -5.75 17.43
CA GLU A 126 -2.29 -6.51 17.74
C GLU A 126 -3.47 -5.65 18.20
N PHE A 127 -3.21 -4.43 18.69
CA PHE A 127 -4.23 -3.48 19.13
C PHE A 127 -4.66 -2.52 18.04
N GLY A 128 -4.06 -2.62 16.83
CA GLY A 128 -4.34 -1.75 15.70
C GLY A 128 -3.58 -0.43 15.72
N ASN A 129 -2.54 -0.30 16.54
CA ASN A 129 -1.67 0.86 16.53
C ASN A 129 -0.72 0.80 15.33
N LEU A 130 -0.58 1.92 14.63
CA LEU A 130 0.34 2.05 13.52
C LEU A 130 1.79 2.11 14.02
N ILE A 131 2.69 1.35 13.40
CA ILE A 131 4.11 1.28 13.77
C ILE A 131 4.86 2.41 13.09
N PHE A 132 5.27 3.41 13.87
CA PHE A 132 6.03 4.56 13.37
C PHE A 132 7.55 4.35 13.39
N GLU A 133 8.04 3.40 14.15
CA GLU A 133 9.47 3.09 14.21
C GLU A 133 9.96 2.61 12.84
N PRO A 134 11.12 3.12 12.37
CA PRO A 134 11.68 2.71 11.09
C PRO A 134 11.90 1.20 11.03
N SER A 135 11.22 0.55 10.10
CA SER A 135 11.25 -0.90 9.91
C SER A 135 11.51 -1.23 8.45
N THR A 136 12.17 -2.35 8.16
CA THR A 136 12.43 -2.79 6.79
C THR A 136 11.33 -3.74 6.32
N VAL A 137 10.63 -3.35 5.26
CA VAL A 137 9.64 -4.18 4.58
C VAL A 137 10.26 -4.79 3.34
N ASP A 138 10.19 -6.11 3.21
CA ASP A 138 10.65 -6.86 2.04
C ASP A 138 9.48 -7.08 1.08
N PHE A 139 9.63 -6.58 -0.14
CA PHE A 139 8.69 -6.79 -1.23
C PHE A 139 9.21 -7.87 -2.18
N GLN A 140 8.43 -8.92 -2.37
CA GLN A 140 8.72 -10.01 -3.30
C GLN A 140 7.74 -9.97 -4.47
N LEU A 141 8.30 -9.98 -5.69
CA LEU A 141 7.55 -10.01 -6.93
C LEU A 141 7.79 -11.35 -7.61
N ALA A 142 6.74 -12.13 -7.80
CA ALA A 142 6.79 -13.45 -8.40
C ALA A 142 5.78 -13.59 -9.54
N ALA A 143 6.26 -13.95 -10.74
CA ALA A 143 5.45 -14.30 -11.88
C ALA A 143 5.85 -15.69 -12.40
N LYS A 144 4.90 -16.41 -13.01
CA LYS A 144 5.17 -17.72 -13.58
C LYS A 144 6.27 -17.64 -14.65
N GLY A 145 7.31 -18.46 -14.51
CA GLY A 145 8.42 -18.53 -15.47
C GLY A 145 9.44 -17.38 -15.37
N SER A 146 9.33 -16.53 -14.34
CA SER A 146 10.29 -15.46 -14.07
C SER A 146 11.04 -15.70 -12.77
N ALA A 147 12.26 -15.18 -12.66
CA ALA A 147 12.99 -15.19 -11.41
C ALA A 147 12.27 -14.33 -10.35
N LEU A 148 12.31 -14.78 -9.10
CA LEU A 148 11.82 -14.00 -7.97
C LEU A 148 12.66 -12.72 -7.81
N THR A 149 11.99 -11.59 -7.71
CA THR A 149 12.64 -10.30 -7.42
C THR A 149 12.28 -9.85 -6.01
N THR A 150 13.28 -9.48 -5.22
CA THR A 150 13.08 -8.93 -3.87
C THR A 150 13.61 -7.50 -3.80
N ARG A 151 12.88 -6.62 -3.12
CA ARG A 151 13.27 -5.24 -2.81
C ARG A 151 12.97 -4.94 -1.35
N SER A 152 13.98 -4.54 -0.60
CA SER A 152 13.85 -4.10 0.79
C SER A 152 13.67 -2.58 0.83
N VAL A 153 12.66 -2.11 1.54
CA VAL A 153 12.32 -0.69 1.68
C VAL A 153 12.16 -0.36 3.14
N GLN A 154 12.88 0.65 3.63
CA GLN A 154 12.69 1.15 4.97
C GLN A 154 11.45 2.04 5.04
N THR A 155 10.62 1.86 6.08
CA THR A 155 9.45 2.72 6.30
C THR A 155 9.88 4.15 6.60
N GLN A 156 9.14 5.09 6.02
CA GLN A 156 9.23 6.52 6.32
C GLN A 156 7.84 6.99 6.75
N ASN A 157 7.74 7.59 7.94
CA ASN A 157 6.45 7.96 8.53
C ASN A 157 5.43 6.80 8.52
N ALA A 158 5.87 5.62 8.95
CA ALA A 158 5.10 4.37 9.00
C ALA A 158 4.76 3.75 7.62
N ILE A 159 5.23 4.29 6.51
CA ILE A 159 4.89 3.85 5.15
C ILE A 159 6.12 3.24 4.46
N ALA A 160 5.99 2.00 3.97
CA ALA A 160 6.92 1.44 2.99
C ALA A 160 6.29 1.55 1.60
N TRP A 161 6.97 2.22 0.68
CA TRP A 161 6.48 2.47 -0.66
C TRP A 161 7.32 1.77 -1.72
N LEU A 162 6.69 0.83 -2.44
CA LEU A 162 7.27 0.11 -3.57
C LEU A 162 6.92 0.82 -4.89
N ARG A 163 7.93 0.97 -5.76
CA ARG A 163 7.76 1.21 -7.20
C ARG A 163 8.42 0.06 -7.95
N ALA A 164 7.71 -0.56 -8.89
CA ALA A 164 8.23 -1.71 -9.61
C ALA A 164 7.80 -1.72 -11.09
N PRO A 165 8.63 -2.27 -11.99
CA PRO A 165 8.25 -2.51 -13.36
C PRO A 165 7.30 -3.70 -13.47
N SER A 166 6.55 -3.78 -14.57
CA SER A 166 5.90 -5.02 -14.98
C SER A 166 6.91 -5.99 -15.60
N GLY A 167 6.59 -7.28 -15.55
CA GLY A 167 7.37 -8.31 -16.22
C GLY A 167 7.18 -8.31 -17.74
N LYS A 168 7.87 -9.22 -18.42
CA LYS A 168 7.79 -9.37 -19.88
C LYS A 168 6.67 -10.32 -20.32
N ALA A 169 6.20 -11.20 -19.44
CA ALA A 169 5.17 -12.18 -19.75
C ALA A 169 3.80 -11.75 -19.22
N ALA A 170 2.77 -11.88 -20.04
CA ALA A 170 1.39 -11.71 -19.61
C ALA A 170 1.00 -12.79 -18.60
N GLY A 171 0.20 -12.46 -17.60
CA GLY A 171 -0.24 -13.36 -16.54
C GLY A 171 -0.31 -12.70 -15.18
N ALA A 172 -0.51 -13.49 -14.14
CA ALA A 172 -0.57 -13.01 -12.78
C ALA A 172 0.85 -12.72 -12.23
N LEU A 173 1.06 -11.50 -11.72
CA LEU A 173 2.20 -11.12 -10.91
C LEU A 173 1.75 -11.09 -9.46
N GLN A 174 2.32 -11.94 -8.63
CA GLN A 174 2.11 -11.92 -7.19
C GLN A 174 3.10 -10.94 -6.57
N VAL A 175 2.58 -10.01 -5.76
CA VAL A 175 3.38 -9.08 -4.97
C VAL A 175 3.11 -9.36 -3.50
N THR A 176 4.14 -9.69 -2.74
CA THR A 176 4.07 -9.94 -1.31
C THR A 176 4.89 -8.90 -0.57
N ALA A 177 4.31 -8.28 0.44
CA ALA A 177 5.03 -7.46 1.43
C ALA A 177 5.19 -8.27 2.70
N SER A 178 6.37 -8.26 3.30
CA SER A 178 6.66 -8.94 4.57
C SER A 178 7.48 -8.07 5.51
N LEU A 179 7.17 -8.18 6.80
CA LEU A 179 7.89 -7.53 7.89
C LEU A 179 7.95 -8.51 9.06
N HIS A 180 9.14 -8.96 9.44
CA HIS A 180 9.30 -10.04 10.41
C HIS A 180 8.42 -11.25 10.04
N ASP A 181 7.56 -11.69 10.96
CA ASP A 181 6.70 -12.87 10.79
C ASP A 181 5.35 -12.55 10.12
N VAL A 182 5.07 -11.27 9.80
CA VAL A 182 3.82 -10.87 9.17
C VAL A 182 3.99 -10.60 7.68
N SER A 183 3.00 -11.00 6.89
CA SER A 183 3.02 -10.77 5.45
C SER A 183 1.62 -10.52 4.89
N ALA A 184 1.58 -9.79 3.79
CA ALA A 184 0.36 -9.56 3.02
C ALA A 184 0.66 -9.68 1.52
N ARG A 185 -0.30 -10.21 0.76
CA ARG A 185 -0.13 -10.51 -0.66
C ARG A 185 -1.23 -9.88 -1.50
N ARG A 186 -0.84 -9.42 -2.70
CA ARG A 186 -1.73 -8.93 -3.75
C ARG A 186 -1.33 -9.51 -5.09
N VAL A 187 -2.26 -9.48 -6.04
CA VAL A 187 -2.04 -9.94 -7.41
C VAL A 187 -2.30 -8.77 -8.36
N VAL A 188 -1.35 -8.56 -9.28
CA VAL A 188 -1.48 -7.63 -10.40
C VAL A 188 -1.57 -8.44 -11.68
N GLN A 189 -2.60 -8.20 -12.47
CA GLN A 189 -2.75 -8.85 -13.79
C GLN A 189 -1.88 -8.13 -14.81
N GLN A 190 -0.87 -8.81 -15.32
CA GLN A 190 -0.08 -8.35 -16.45
C GLN A 190 -0.76 -8.76 -17.75
N VAL A 191 -0.93 -7.82 -18.67
CA VAL A 191 -1.55 -8.05 -19.98
C VAL A 191 -0.55 -7.70 -21.08
N ALA A 192 -0.71 -8.27 -22.26
CA ALA A 192 0.08 -7.87 -23.41
C ALA A 192 -0.02 -6.33 -23.60
N SER A 193 1.08 -5.73 -24.00
CA SER A 193 1.12 -4.33 -24.40
C SER A 193 0.57 -4.16 -25.81
N ASP A 194 0.68 -2.96 -26.39
CA ASP A 194 0.28 -2.70 -27.75
C ASP A 194 1.01 -3.60 -28.75
N PRO A 195 0.40 -3.90 -29.92
CA PRO A 195 1.06 -4.65 -30.98
C PRO A 195 2.44 -4.08 -31.31
N CYS A 196 3.44 -4.94 -31.48
CA CYS A 196 4.79 -4.50 -31.88
C CYS A 196 5.00 -4.61 -33.39
N ASN A 197 4.46 -5.66 -33.98
CA ASN A 197 4.49 -5.93 -35.41
C ASN A 197 3.08 -6.21 -35.92
N LEU A 198 2.64 -5.43 -36.87
CA LEU A 198 1.37 -5.62 -37.55
C LEU A 198 1.65 -5.92 -39.02
N ARG A 199 1.50 -7.17 -39.44
CA ARG A 199 1.65 -7.58 -40.82
C ARG A 199 0.36 -8.11 -41.35
N ILE A 200 0.04 -7.75 -42.61
CA ILE A 200 -1.16 -8.18 -43.30
C ILE A 200 -0.82 -8.95 -44.56
N LYS A 201 -1.66 -9.91 -44.85
CA LYS A 201 -1.75 -10.65 -46.11
C LYS A 201 -3.20 -10.61 -46.60
N GLY A 202 -3.40 -10.76 -47.88
CA GLY A 202 -4.73 -10.72 -48.48
C GLY A 202 -4.80 -11.54 -49.71
N GLN A 203 -6.00 -11.98 -50.00
CA GLN A 203 -6.32 -12.71 -51.24
C GLN A 203 -7.62 -12.28 -51.80
N ARG A 204 -7.74 -12.33 -53.12
CA ARG A 204 -9.01 -12.12 -53.81
C ARG A 204 -9.95 -13.29 -53.63
N THR A 205 -11.21 -12.95 -53.48
CA THR A 205 -12.33 -13.89 -53.39
C THR A 205 -13.45 -13.46 -54.28
N PRO A 206 -14.45 -14.32 -54.62
CA PRO A 206 -15.63 -13.91 -55.38
C PRO A 206 -16.44 -12.77 -54.76
N LYS A 207 -16.24 -12.53 -53.43
CA LYS A 207 -16.96 -11.47 -52.70
C LYS A 207 -16.08 -10.22 -52.43
N GLY A 208 -14.94 -10.06 -53.12
CA GLY A 208 -13.98 -8.99 -52.89
C GLY A 208 -12.63 -9.48 -52.42
N VAL A 209 -12.01 -8.80 -51.44
CA VAL A 209 -10.71 -9.15 -50.89
C VAL A 209 -10.85 -9.56 -49.43
N LEU A 210 -10.38 -10.74 -49.09
CA LEU A 210 -10.18 -11.17 -47.70
C LEU A 210 -8.80 -10.70 -47.29
N VAL A 211 -8.74 -9.88 -46.22
CA VAL A 211 -7.49 -9.42 -45.61
C VAL A 211 -7.43 -10.00 -44.21
N GLU A 212 -6.26 -10.49 -43.81
CA GLU A 212 -6.03 -10.96 -42.48
C GLU A 212 -4.63 -10.54 -41.97
N THR A 213 -4.47 -10.38 -40.67
CA THR A 213 -3.19 -10.16 -40.09
C THR A 213 -2.42 -11.48 -39.90
N GLU A 214 -1.11 -11.42 -39.87
CA GLU A 214 -0.34 -12.48 -39.18
C GLU A 214 -0.68 -12.49 -37.69
N PRO A 215 -0.29 -13.53 -36.92
CA PRO A 215 -0.49 -13.54 -35.48
C PRO A 215 0.07 -12.29 -34.82
N ILE A 216 -0.80 -11.52 -34.16
CA ILE A 216 -0.44 -10.22 -33.59
C ILE A 216 0.11 -10.42 -32.16
N ARG A 217 1.31 -9.89 -31.94
CA ARG A 217 2.00 -9.98 -30.66
C ARG A 217 2.54 -8.63 -30.24
N ASP A 218 2.70 -8.43 -28.93
CA ASP A 218 3.43 -7.29 -28.40
C ASP A 218 4.97 -7.46 -28.58
N CYS A 219 5.75 -6.44 -28.22
CA CYS A 219 7.20 -6.46 -28.36
C CYS A 219 7.90 -7.51 -27.45
N ALA A 220 7.20 -8.06 -26.46
CA ALA A 220 7.67 -9.12 -25.60
C ALA A 220 7.26 -10.53 -26.09
N GLY A 221 6.50 -10.61 -27.20
CA GLY A 221 6.04 -11.87 -27.80
C GLY A 221 4.72 -12.40 -27.24
N ASN A 222 4.04 -11.65 -26.35
CA ASN A 222 2.73 -12.07 -25.85
C ASN A 222 1.65 -11.83 -26.90
N PRO A 223 0.68 -12.75 -27.04
CA PRO A 223 -0.48 -12.54 -27.90
C PRO A 223 -1.30 -11.35 -27.40
N VAL A 224 -1.68 -10.45 -28.30
CA VAL A 224 -2.58 -9.36 -27.92
C VAL A 224 -3.96 -9.91 -27.57
N PRO A 225 -4.71 -9.27 -26.65
CA PRO A 225 -6.01 -9.78 -26.22
C PRO A 225 -7.02 -9.87 -27.36
N ASP A 226 -7.86 -10.90 -27.35
CA ASP A 226 -9.03 -10.98 -28.20
C ASP A 226 -9.92 -9.74 -28.01
N GLY A 227 -10.45 -9.20 -29.10
CA GLY A 227 -11.21 -7.95 -29.10
C GLY A 227 -10.38 -6.70 -29.35
N THR A 228 -9.04 -6.78 -29.38
CA THR A 228 -8.19 -5.67 -29.85
C THR A 228 -8.59 -5.32 -31.28
N VAL A 229 -8.85 -4.03 -31.55
CA VAL A 229 -9.32 -3.59 -32.84
C VAL A 229 -8.17 -3.35 -33.82
N VAL A 230 -8.27 -3.90 -35.01
CA VAL A 230 -7.43 -3.59 -36.16
C VAL A 230 -8.28 -2.90 -37.19
N THR A 231 -7.89 -1.70 -37.60
CA THR A 231 -8.53 -0.94 -38.67
C THR A 231 -7.81 -1.21 -39.99
N PHE A 232 -8.48 -1.80 -40.96
CA PHE A 232 -8.00 -1.97 -42.31
C PHE A 232 -8.46 -0.78 -43.16
N THR A 233 -7.55 -0.08 -43.81
CA THR A 233 -7.84 1.02 -44.73
C THR A 233 -7.52 0.57 -46.16
N ALA A 234 -8.51 0.60 -47.03
CA ALA A 234 -8.41 0.22 -48.44
C ALA A 234 -8.54 1.45 -49.32
N LYS A 235 -7.62 1.59 -50.26
CA LYS A 235 -7.61 2.64 -51.28
C LYS A 235 -7.77 2.02 -52.67
N ASN A 236 -8.77 2.48 -53.41
CA ASN A 236 -9.03 2.12 -54.78
C ASN A 236 -9.14 3.41 -55.65
N GLY A 237 -8.05 3.81 -56.28
CA GLY A 237 -7.94 5.15 -56.86
C GLY A 237 -8.15 6.25 -55.84
N ASN A 238 -9.21 7.05 -56.01
CA ASN A 238 -9.57 8.13 -55.08
C ASN A 238 -10.54 7.69 -53.97
N GLU A 239 -11.05 6.47 -54.01
CA GLU A 239 -11.95 5.96 -53.00
C GLU A 239 -11.15 5.38 -51.81
N ILE A 240 -11.56 5.75 -50.62
CA ILE A 240 -10.99 5.24 -49.37
C ILE A 240 -12.12 4.62 -48.56
N SER A 241 -11.92 3.40 -48.11
CA SER A 241 -12.82 2.72 -47.17
C SER A 241 -12.06 2.14 -46.00
N THR A 242 -12.71 2.07 -44.83
CA THR A 242 -12.14 1.49 -43.62
C THR A 242 -13.04 0.40 -43.06
N VAL A 243 -12.44 -0.65 -42.50
CA VAL A 243 -13.14 -1.74 -41.83
C VAL A 243 -12.42 -2.06 -40.54
N ASP A 244 -13.13 -1.97 -39.42
CA ASP A 244 -12.64 -2.39 -38.12
C ASP A 244 -12.92 -3.87 -37.88
N ALA A 245 -11.90 -4.61 -37.49
CA ALA A 245 -12.00 -6.03 -37.18
C ALA A 245 -11.37 -6.34 -35.83
N PRO A 246 -12.09 -7.03 -34.93
CA PRO A 246 -11.52 -7.46 -33.69
C PRO A 246 -10.55 -8.64 -33.89
N VAL A 247 -9.48 -8.66 -33.14
CA VAL A 247 -8.60 -9.81 -33.02
C VAL A 247 -9.37 -10.98 -32.42
N LYS A 248 -9.25 -12.15 -33.02
CA LYS A 248 -9.75 -13.44 -32.51
C LYS A 248 -8.69 -14.49 -32.74
N GLN A 249 -8.28 -15.16 -31.69
CA GLN A 249 -7.21 -16.18 -31.75
C GLN A 249 -5.95 -15.63 -32.46
N ASP A 250 -5.46 -14.52 -31.95
CA ASP A 250 -4.26 -13.81 -32.41
C ASP A 250 -4.39 -13.11 -33.80
N VAL A 251 -5.48 -13.24 -34.53
CA VAL A 251 -5.61 -12.75 -35.92
C VAL A 251 -6.86 -11.88 -36.08
N ALA A 252 -6.73 -10.76 -36.77
CA ALA A 252 -7.89 -9.96 -37.25
C ALA A 252 -8.15 -10.25 -38.72
N ARG A 253 -9.44 -10.37 -39.11
CA ARG A 253 -9.88 -10.66 -40.48
C ARG A 253 -10.96 -9.71 -40.92
N ALA A 254 -10.85 -9.21 -42.13
CA ALA A 254 -11.87 -8.36 -42.75
C ALA A 254 -12.12 -8.75 -44.22
N GLN A 255 -13.37 -8.64 -44.63
CA GLN A 255 -13.78 -8.77 -46.04
C GLN A 255 -14.01 -7.37 -46.60
N ILE A 256 -13.24 -6.97 -47.59
CA ILE A 256 -13.30 -5.66 -48.23
C ILE A 256 -13.93 -5.84 -49.62
N GLN A 257 -15.03 -5.14 -49.89
CA GLN A 257 -15.66 -5.13 -51.19
C GLN A 257 -14.95 -4.11 -52.09
N ALA A 258 -14.15 -4.56 -53.03
CA ALA A 258 -13.46 -3.70 -53.98
C ALA A 258 -13.18 -4.43 -55.29
N LYS A 259 -13.23 -3.67 -56.39
CA LYS A 259 -12.87 -4.10 -57.74
C LYS A 259 -11.65 -3.32 -58.20
N GLY A 260 -10.87 -3.85 -59.13
CA GLY A 260 -9.68 -3.14 -59.62
C GLY A 260 -8.48 -3.26 -58.70
N THR A 261 -7.46 -2.42 -58.92
CA THR A 261 -6.24 -2.41 -58.08
C THR A 261 -6.54 -1.78 -56.74
N LEU A 262 -6.14 -2.48 -55.66
CA LEU A 262 -6.42 -2.09 -54.30
C LEU A 262 -5.12 -2.02 -53.49
N VAL A 263 -4.93 -0.94 -52.73
CA VAL A 263 -3.89 -0.83 -51.73
C VAL A 263 -4.53 -0.90 -50.34
N VAL A 264 -4.10 -1.85 -49.52
CA VAL A 264 -4.64 -2.02 -48.18
C VAL A 264 -3.53 -1.80 -47.17
N SER A 265 -3.80 -1.01 -46.16
CA SER A 265 -2.97 -0.84 -44.97
C SER A 265 -3.76 -1.24 -43.71
N ALA A 266 -3.06 -1.51 -42.61
CA ALA A 266 -3.71 -1.80 -41.35
C ALA A 266 -3.08 -0.97 -40.22
N ALA A 267 -3.89 -0.66 -39.22
CA ALA A 267 -3.43 0.01 -38.00
C ALA A 267 -4.10 -0.62 -36.76
N SER A 268 -3.40 -0.61 -35.64
CA SER A 268 -3.98 -0.95 -34.33
C SER A 268 -3.37 -0.02 -33.30
N GLY A 269 -4.19 0.84 -32.71
CA GLY A 269 -3.70 1.94 -31.87
C GLY A 269 -2.75 2.84 -32.64
N VAL A 270 -1.54 3.01 -32.16
CA VAL A 270 -0.46 3.82 -32.78
C VAL A 270 0.42 3.02 -33.76
N VAL A 271 0.21 1.72 -33.87
CA VAL A 271 1.04 0.83 -34.69
C VAL A 271 0.46 0.70 -36.08
N MET A 272 1.29 1.00 -37.09
CA MET A 272 0.98 0.83 -38.50
C MET A 272 1.56 -0.48 -39.01
N GLY A 273 0.78 -1.19 -39.81
CA GLY A 273 1.20 -2.39 -40.54
C GLY A 273 1.89 -2.08 -41.87
N ASN A 274 2.27 -3.14 -42.59
CA ASN A 274 2.71 -3.03 -43.96
C ASN A 274 1.54 -2.64 -44.91
N GLU A 275 1.87 -2.10 -46.07
CA GLU A 275 0.93 -1.96 -47.18
C GLU A 275 0.94 -3.22 -48.03
N LEU A 276 -0.24 -3.60 -48.47
CA LEU A 276 -0.49 -4.73 -49.38
C LEU A 276 -1.13 -4.21 -50.66
N ARG A 277 -0.51 -4.46 -51.81
CA ARG A 277 -1.03 -4.12 -53.10
C ARG A 277 -1.62 -5.37 -53.80
N LEU A 278 -2.83 -5.28 -54.25
CA LEU A 278 -3.57 -6.34 -54.93
C LEU A 278 -3.99 -5.84 -56.31
N GLU A 279 -3.41 -6.41 -57.36
CA GLU A 279 -3.75 -6.06 -58.73
C GLU A 279 -5.14 -6.51 -59.12
N ALA A 280 -5.74 -5.84 -60.16
CA ALA A 280 -6.99 -6.28 -60.74
C ALA A 280 -6.86 -7.68 -61.35
N GLN A 281 -7.84 -8.53 -61.15
CA GLN A 281 -8.00 -9.77 -61.94
C GLN A 281 -8.82 -9.50 -63.15
#